data_2fead692cd249c77ef9f9220acd62a2d
#
_entry.id   2fead692cd249c77ef9f9220acd62a2d
#
_cell.length_a   1.000
_cell.length_b   1.000
_cell.length_c   1.000
_cell.angle_alpha   90.00
_cell.angle_beta   90.00
_cell.angle_gamma   90.00
#
_symmetry.space_group_name_H-M   'P 1'
#
loop_
_entity.id
_entity.type
_entity.pdbx_description
1 polymer ?
#
loop_
_entity_poly.entity_id
_entity_poly.type
_entity_poly.pdbx_seq_one_letter_code
_entity_poly.pdbx_strand_id
1 'polypeptide(L)'
;MNRLQTIDADTLQSTAYEPVSFVVDDLLPQGLHLLAGAPKIGKSWLALWLCLCAAQGKPLWTFATRPCEVLYLCLEDSFQRIQSRLFDLTEDAPPTLHFAVMSQQLHNGLVEQIEQFLKEHPQTRLIVIDTLQRIRAAGNDANPYASDYRDIGVLKALADKHRIAILLIHHLRKMNDDDPMNMISGTTGLSGATDSNFVLRKSQRRENTATLYCTGRDIPYRELALEFDGEDHVWKLLSDNCEQTEHPSERILFLLSELLRRQPEISAPAKVLLEKIDPAGAEGLTPNSFSHRIRKSVDALRRNGITVSFRKSNGDRLICLKRADGVDDLTTENIVTIDPDNPPCFGV
;
A
#
# COMPACT_ATOMS: atom_id res chain seq x y z
N MET A 1 -24.75 12.82 27.98
CA MET A 1 -25.02 12.48 26.56
C MET A 1 -23.77 12.74 25.74
N ASN A 2 -23.18 11.72 25.12
CA ASN A 2 -22.06 11.92 24.22
C ASN A 2 -22.57 12.64 22.96
N ARG A 3 -22.12 13.88 22.73
CA ARG A 3 -22.46 14.66 21.54
C ARG A 3 -21.69 14.10 20.34
N LEU A 4 -22.35 13.97 19.19
CA LEU A 4 -21.67 13.62 17.94
C LEU A 4 -20.59 14.67 17.64
N GLN A 5 -19.38 14.22 17.33
CA GLN A 5 -18.34 15.06 16.76
C GLN A 5 -18.65 15.24 15.27
N THR A 6 -18.97 16.43 14.87
CA THR A 6 -19.31 16.77 13.48
C THR A 6 -18.38 17.87 12.99
N ILE A 7 -18.06 17.80 11.72
CA ILE A 7 -17.36 18.86 10.98
C ILE A 7 -18.19 19.18 9.74
N ASP A 8 -18.35 20.45 9.41
CA ASP A 8 -19.03 20.83 8.17
C ASP A 8 -18.13 20.62 6.94
N ALA A 9 -18.75 20.56 5.76
CA ALA A 9 -18.04 20.24 4.53
C ALA A 9 -16.99 21.28 4.13
N ASP A 10 -17.21 22.56 4.43
CA ASP A 10 -16.26 23.63 4.12
C ASP A 10 -15.02 23.55 5.02
N THR A 11 -15.22 23.36 6.32
CA THR A 11 -14.14 23.11 7.28
C THR A 11 -13.36 21.85 6.94
N LEU A 12 -14.07 20.74 6.62
CA LEU A 12 -13.44 19.48 6.22
C LEU A 12 -12.55 19.65 4.99
N GLN A 13 -13.01 20.40 3.99
CA GLN A 13 -12.27 20.64 2.75
C GLN A 13 -11.06 21.57 2.92
N SER A 14 -11.11 22.48 3.88
CA SER A 14 -10.02 23.42 4.19
C SER A 14 -9.01 22.86 5.21
N THR A 15 -9.36 21.77 5.90
CA THR A 15 -8.45 21.10 6.83
C THR A 15 -7.38 20.31 6.06
N ALA A 16 -6.11 20.53 6.41
CA ALA A 16 -5.00 19.74 5.89
C ALA A 16 -4.92 18.43 6.66
N TYR A 17 -5.37 17.33 6.04
CA TYR A 17 -5.14 15.99 6.55
C TYR A 17 -3.86 15.42 5.94
N GLU A 18 -3.16 14.60 6.70
CA GLU A 18 -2.07 13.83 6.14
C GLU A 18 -2.61 12.80 5.14
N PRO A 19 -1.98 12.64 3.98
CA PRO A 19 -2.40 11.65 2.99
C PRO A 19 -2.28 10.23 3.56
N VAL A 20 -3.00 9.30 2.93
CA VAL A 20 -2.88 7.87 3.22
C VAL A 20 -1.44 7.43 2.93
N SER A 21 -0.77 6.85 3.92
CA SER A 21 0.59 6.33 3.75
C SER A 21 0.55 4.92 3.18
N PHE A 22 1.56 4.58 2.36
CA PHE A 22 1.70 3.26 1.78
C PHE A 22 2.95 2.57 2.31
N VAL A 23 2.86 1.27 2.60
CA VAL A 23 4.00 0.38 2.84
C VAL A 23 4.60 -0.05 1.50
N VAL A 24 3.73 -0.40 0.55
CA VAL A 24 4.07 -0.66 -0.85
C VAL A 24 3.23 0.31 -1.68
N ASP A 25 3.88 1.24 -2.36
CA ASP A 25 3.21 2.31 -3.11
C ASP A 25 2.22 1.70 -4.12
N ASP A 26 1.02 2.29 -4.24
CA ASP A 26 -0.08 1.87 -5.11
C ASP A 26 -0.63 0.44 -4.87
N LEU A 27 -0.12 -0.29 -3.87
CA LEU A 27 -0.53 -1.66 -3.60
C LEU A 27 -0.97 -1.89 -2.16
N LEU A 28 -0.18 -1.49 -1.15
CA LEU A 28 -0.49 -1.75 0.26
C LEU A 28 -0.49 -0.45 1.08
N PRO A 29 -1.64 0.22 1.19
CA PRO A 29 -1.79 1.40 2.07
C PRO A 29 -1.83 1.02 3.55
N GLN A 30 -1.80 2.01 4.44
CA GLN A 30 -2.19 1.84 5.84
C GLN A 30 -3.65 1.36 5.91
N GLY A 31 -4.01 0.63 6.96
CA GLY A 31 -5.35 0.08 7.15
C GLY A 31 -5.34 -1.43 7.34
N LEU A 32 -6.51 -2.05 7.20
CA LEU A 32 -6.67 -3.49 7.35
C LEU A 32 -6.89 -4.16 6.01
N HIS A 33 -6.07 -5.17 5.71
CA HIS A 33 -6.04 -5.84 4.43
C HIS A 33 -6.14 -7.36 4.57
N LEU A 34 -6.65 -8.02 3.55
CA LEU A 34 -6.82 -9.46 3.50
C LEU A 34 -6.08 -10.04 2.29
N LEU A 35 -5.20 -11.03 2.52
CA LEU A 35 -4.60 -11.85 1.47
C LEU A 35 -5.17 -13.27 1.55
N ALA A 36 -6.08 -13.60 0.64
CA ALA A 36 -6.72 -14.89 0.57
C ALA A 36 -6.16 -15.75 -0.58
N GLY A 37 -6.22 -17.07 -0.40
CA GLY A 37 -5.79 -18.01 -1.43
C GLY A 37 -5.94 -19.46 -0.95
N ALA A 38 -5.94 -20.41 -1.87
CA ALA A 38 -6.04 -21.84 -1.55
C ALA A 38 -4.88 -22.29 -0.63
N PRO A 39 -5.07 -23.33 0.19
CA PRO A 39 -3.96 -23.90 0.96
C PRO A 39 -2.78 -24.31 0.05
N LYS A 40 -1.55 -24.02 0.53
CA LYS A 40 -0.29 -24.36 -0.16
C LYS A 40 -0.10 -23.72 -1.55
N ILE A 41 -0.78 -22.60 -1.81
CA ILE A 41 -0.63 -21.85 -3.07
C ILE A 41 0.63 -20.97 -3.11
N GLY A 42 1.26 -20.68 -1.94
CA GLY A 42 2.44 -19.82 -1.85
C GLY A 42 2.17 -18.46 -1.18
N LYS A 43 1.04 -18.29 -0.47
CA LYS A 43 0.72 -17.05 0.26
C LYS A 43 1.79 -16.64 1.28
N SER A 44 2.25 -17.59 2.10
CA SER A 44 3.25 -17.31 3.13
C SER A 44 4.62 -16.95 2.54
N TRP A 45 4.97 -17.47 1.35
CA TRP A 45 6.15 -17.03 0.60
C TRP A 45 6.00 -15.59 0.12
N LEU A 46 4.84 -15.27 -0.48
CA LEU A 46 4.55 -13.90 -0.91
C LEU A 46 4.57 -12.92 0.28
N ALA A 47 3.95 -13.30 1.40
CA ALA A 47 3.91 -12.48 2.59
C ALA A 47 5.30 -12.27 3.21
N LEU A 48 6.12 -13.32 3.30
CA LEU A 48 7.48 -13.22 3.83
C LEU A 48 8.37 -12.33 2.95
N TRP A 49 8.28 -12.52 1.63
CA TRP A 49 9.04 -11.68 0.68
C TRP A 49 8.59 -10.21 0.71
N LEU A 50 7.27 -9.94 0.80
CA LEU A 50 6.75 -8.60 1.00
C LEU A 50 7.29 -7.96 2.29
N CYS A 51 7.30 -8.71 3.40
CA CYS A 51 7.86 -8.25 4.67
C CYS A 51 9.35 -7.91 4.54
N LEU A 52 10.11 -8.75 3.85
CA LEU A 52 11.54 -8.54 3.61
C LEU A 52 11.78 -7.28 2.76
N CYS A 53 11.04 -7.11 1.67
CA CYS A 53 11.09 -5.91 0.83
C CYS A 53 10.76 -4.65 1.63
N ALA A 54 9.69 -4.66 2.43
CA ALA A 54 9.30 -3.54 3.27
C ALA A 54 10.35 -3.20 4.34
N ALA A 55 10.93 -4.22 4.99
CA ALA A 55 11.96 -4.02 6.00
C ALA A 55 13.28 -3.47 5.42
N GLN A 56 13.63 -3.87 4.19
CA GLN A 56 14.83 -3.41 3.49
C GLN A 56 14.62 -2.13 2.66
N GLY A 57 13.38 -1.69 2.44
CA GLY A 57 13.07 -0.60 1.51
C GLY A 57 13.34 -0.95 0.04
N LYS A 58 13.38 -2.24 -0.30
CA LYS A 58 13.54 -2.72 -1.67
C LYS A 58 12.18 -2.80 -2.37
N PRO A 59 12.09 -2.49 -3.66
CA PRO A 59 10.82 -2.61 -4.38
C PRO A 59 10.23 -4.02 -4.30
N LEU A 60 8.91 -4.10 -4.13
CA LEU A 60 8.15 -5.31 -4.37
C LEU A 60 7.70 -5.29 -5.84
N TRP A 61 8.33 -6.10 -6.68
CA TRP A 61 8.20 -5.98 -8.15
C TRP A 61 8.58 -4.58 -8.64
N THR A 62 7.63 -3.89 -9.28
CA THR A 62 7.79 -2.51 -9.76
C THR A 62 7.32 -1.46 -8.75
N PHE A 63 6.74 -1.89 -7.62
CA PHE A 63 6.17 -0.98 -6.62
C PHE A 63 7.23 -0.60 -5.59
N ALA A 64 7.45 0.70 -5.41
CA ALA A 64 8.39 1.19 -4.41
C ALA A 64 7.89 0.86 -3.00
N THR A 65 8.82 0.55 -2.09
CA THR A 65 8.54 0.39 -0.65
C THR A 65 9.25 1.46 0.16
N ARG A 66 8.74 1.69 1.35
CA ARG A 66 9.40 2.57 2.33
C ARG A 66 9.97 1.71 3.44
N PRO A 67 11.29 1.84 3.78
CA PRO A 67 11.88 1.04 4.83
C PRO A 67 11.14 1.29 6.16
N CYS A 68 10.75 0.21 6.83
CA CYS A 68 10.03 0.26 8.09
C CYS A 68 10.31 -0.98 8.94
N GLU A 69 9.96 -0.92 10.22
CA GLU A 69 9.90 -2.13 11.03
C GLU A 69 8.64 -2.93 10.69
N VAL A 70 8.79 -4.25 10.70
CA VAL A 70 7.73 -5.21 10.33
C VAL A 70 7.59 -6.25 11.42
N LEU A 71 6.36 -6.55 11.83
CA LEU A 71 6.02 -7.70 12.69
C LEU A 71 5.29 -8.76 11.87
N TYR A 72 5.83 -9.98 11.83
CA TYR A 72 5.17 -11.12 11.18
C TYR A 72 4.81 -12.19 12.23
N LEU A 73 3.52 -12.32 12.51
CA LEU A 73 2.95 -13.38 13.34
C LEU A 73 2.77 -14.64 12.49
N CYS A 74 3.76 -15.55 12.53
CA CYS A 74 3.79 -16.81 11.76
C CYS A 74 3.18 -17.95 12.59
N LEU A 75 1.88 -17.91 12.87
CA LEU A 75 1.22 -18.76 13.89
C LEU A 75 0.97 -20.20 13.45
N GLU A 76 1.29 -20.55 12.20
CA GLU A 76 1.24 -21.91 11.66
C GLU A 76 2.63 -22.48 11.38
N ASP A 77 3.68 -21.74 11.76
CA ASP A 77 5.06 -22.10 11.46
C ASP A 77 5.93 -22.22 12.72
N SER A 78 7.15 -22.72 12.55
CA SER A 78 8.19 -22.74 13.59
C SER A 78 9.34 -21.80 13.20
N PHE A 79 10.10 -21.30 14.19
CA PHE A 79 11.29 -20.50 13.94
C PHE A 79 12.28 -21.17 13.00
N GLN A 80 12.45 -22.50 13.12
CA GLN A 80 13.33 -23.27 12.23
C GLN A 80 12.88 -23.20 10.76
N ARG A 81 11.57 -23.31 10.50
CA ARG A 81 11.05 -23.23 9.12
C ARG A 81 11.12 -21.81 8.57
N ILE A 82 10.85 -20.81 9.41
CA ILE A 82 11.01 -19.39 9.04
C ILE A 82 12.47 -19.11 8.70
N GLN A 83 13.40 -19.59 9.51
CA GLN A 83 14.85 -19.44 9.26
C GLN A 83 15.26 -20.08 7.92
N SER A 84 14.80 -21.31 7.64
CA SER A 84 15.07 -21.95 6.35
C SER A 84 14.59 -21.11 5.17
N ARG A 85 13.35 -20.61 5.25
CA ARG A 85 12.80 -19.74 4.19
C ARG A 85 13.53 -18.41 4.05
N LEU A 86 14.04 -17.85 5.14
CA LEU A 86 14.84 -16.62 5.07
C LEU A 86 16.16 -16.86 4.34
N PHE A 87 16.81 -18.00 4.57
CA PHE A 87 18.03 -18.38 3.83
C PHE A 87 17.77 -18.57 2.33
N ASP A 88 16.57 -19.04 1.96
CA ASP A 88 16.17 -19.16 0.56
C ASP A 88 15.94 -17.77 -0.10
N LEU A 89 15.58 -16.73 0.70
CA LEU A 89 15.19 -15.41 0.18
C LEU A 89 16.31 -14.35 0.27
N THR A 90 17.25 -14.48 1.21
CA THR A 90 18.27 -13.45 1.45
C THR A 90 19.46 -13.99 2.24
N GLU A 91 20.65 -13.51 1.89
CA GLU A 91 21.87 -13.73 2.68
C GLU A 91 21.95 -12.79 3.90
N ASP A 92 21.30 -11.63 3.83
CA ASP A 92 21.35 -10.59 4.86
C ASP A 92 19.91 -10.15 5.27
N ALA A 93 19.43 -10.74 6.35
CA ALA A 93 18.11 -10.43 6.90
C ALA A 93 18.17 -9.18 7.79
N PRO A 94 17.29 -8.17 7.58
CA PRO A 94 17.33 -6.94 8.33
C PRO A 94 16.83 -7.15 9.79
N PRO A 95 17.44 -6.49 10.79
CA PRO A 95 17.00 -6.57 12.19
C PRO A 95 15.64 -5.92 12.44
N THR A 96 15.11 -5.19 11.48
CA THR A 96 13.80 -4.54 11.49
C THR A 96 12.64 -5.46 11.11
N LEU A 97 12.92 -6.73 10.77
CA LEU A 97 11.90 -7.76 10.49
C LEU A 97 11.81 -8.72 11.68
N HIS A 98 10.71 -8.63 12.42
CA HIS A 98 10.47 -9.38 13.64
C HIS A 98 9.46 -10.51 13.43
N PHE A 99 9.67 -11.64 14.10
CA PHE A 99 8.83 -12.83 13.98
C PHE A 99 8.29 -13.28 15.34
N ALA A 100 7.03 -13.71 15.36
CA ALA A 100 6.45 -14.44 16.48
C ALA A 100 5.69 -15.67 15.97
N VAL A 101 5.88 -16.82 16.63
CA VAL A 101 5.22 -18.10 16.28
C VAL A 101 4.08 -18.44 17.25
N MET A 102 3.87 -17.62 18.25
CA MET A 102 2.77 -17.72 19.20
C MET A 102 2.23 -16.34 19.53
N SER A 103 0.93 -16.25 19.77
CA SER A 103 0.25 -15.06 20.26
C SER A 103 -0.95 -15.43 21.10
N GLN A 104 -1.48 -14.46 21.84
CA GLN A 104 -2.82 -14.58 22.43
C GLN A 104 -3.90 -14.49 21.34
N GLN A 105 -5.13 -14.81 21.72
CA GLN A 105 -6.29 -14.66 20.82
C GLN A 105 -6.73 -13.18 20.76
N LEU A 106 -7.45 -12.83 19.70
CA LEU A 106 -7.84 -11.45 19.39
C LEU A 106 -8.56 -10.74 20.53
N HIS A 107 -9.50 -11.44 21.20
CA HIS A 107 -10.27 -10.88 22.32
C HIS A 107 -9.71 -11.26 23.71
N ASN A 108 -8.49 -11.78 23.73
CA ASN A 108 -7.86 -12.28 24.96
C ASN A 108 -6.35 -11.96 25.00
N GLY A 109 -5.98 -10.70 24.74
CA GLY A 109 -4.63 -10.20 24.95
C GLY A 109 -3.79 -9.94 23.68
N LEU A 110 -4.24 -10.32 22.47
CA LEU A 110 -3.46 -10.05 21.26
C LEU A 110 -3.30 -8.56 20.97
N VAL A 111 -4.36 -7.77 21.18
CA VAL A 111 -4.32 -6.32 20.95
C VAL A 111 -3.29 -5.67 21.86
N GLU A 112 -3.28 -6.05 23.14
CA GLU A 112 -2.33 -5.55 24.14
C GLU A 112 -0.89 -5.97 23.81
N GLN A 113 -0.67 -7.20 23.31
CA GLN A 113 0.63 -7.65 22.83
C GLN A 113 1.13 -6.82 21.65
N ILE A 114 0.27 -6.55 20.68
CA ILE A 114 0.61 -5.71 19.53
C ILE A 114 0.87 -4.27 19.97
N GLU A 115 0.04 -3.69 20.83
CA GLU A 115 0.25 -2.33 21.33
C GLU A 115 1.56 -2.21 22.14
N GLN A 116 1.93 -3.22 22.89
CA GLN A 116 3.22 -3.25 23.58
C GLN A 116 4.39 -3.30 22.59
N PHE A 117 4.29 -4.16 21.56
CA PHE A 117 5.30 -4.23 20.51
C PHE A 117 5.45 -2.88 19.77
N LEU A 118 4.34 -2.22 19.43
CA LEU A 118 4.36 -0.91 18.77
C LEU A 118 4.98 0.22 19.61
N LYS A 119 4.89 0.12 20.95
CA LYS A 119 5.58 1.05 21.87
C LYS A 119 7.09 0.84 21.86
N GLU A 120 7.52 -0.41 21.78
CA GLU A 120 8.95 -0.80 21.75
C GLU A 120 9.56 -0.54 20.35
N HIS A 121 8.73 -0.63 19.29
CA HIS A 121 9.09 -0.52 17.89
C HIS A 121 8.26 0.57 17.17
N PRO A 122 8.49 1.86 17.43
CA PRO A 122 7.65 2.96 16.93
C PRO A 122 7.74 3.18 15.40
N GLN A 123 8.74 2.58 14.75
CA GLN A 123 8.90 2.63 13.30
C GLN A 123 8.12 1.52 12.56
N THR A 124 7.39 0.69 13.28
CA THR A 124 6.54 -0.36 12.70
C THR A 124 5.46 0.26 11.81
N ARG A 125 5.37 -0.22 10.56
CA ARG A 125 4.33 0.21 9.60
C ARG A 125 3.59 -0.97 8.99
N LEU A 126 4.07 -2.19 9.18
CA LEU A 126 3.45 -3.41 8.67
C LEU A 126 3.37 -4.47 9.76
N ILE A 127 2.17 -5.04 9.93
CA ILE A 127 1.96 -6.26 10.73
C ILE A 127 1.31 -7.29 9.81
N VAL A 128 1.89 -8.49 9.73
CA VAL A 128 1.30 -9.62 9.00
C VAL A 128 0.85 -10.67 9.99
N ILE A 129 -0.34 -11.22 9.82
CA ILE A 129 -0.91 -12.28 10.67
C ILE A 129 -1.23 -13.50 9.82
N ASP A 130 -0.48 -14.57 9.99
CA ASP A 130 -0.62 -15.84 9.25
C ASP A 130 -0.96 -16.97 10.24
N THR A 131 -2.23 -17.34 10.45
CA THR A 131 -3.43 -16.90 9.72
C THR A 131 -4.47 -16.29 10.66
N LEU A 132 -5.45 -15.58 10.08
CA LEU A 132 -6.61 -15.04 10.82
C LEU A 132 -7.29 -16.11 11.70
N GLN A 133 -7.39 -17.35 11.21
CA GLN A 133 -8.00 -18.46 11.95
C GLN A 133 -7.29 -18.77 13.27
N ARG A 134 -5.98 -18.53 13.37
CA ARG A 134 -5.17 -18.86 14.56
C ARG A 134 -5.36 -17.88 15.71
N ILE A 135 -5.75 -16.65 15.41
CA ILE A 135 -6.00 -15.62 16.41
C ILE A 135 -7.45 -15.58 16.90
N ARG A 136 -8.34 -16.32 16.24
CA ARG A 136 -9.76 -16.41 16.62
C ARG A 136 -9.97 -17.42 17.75
N ALA A 137 -10.90 -17.11 18.64
CA ALA A 137 -11.35 -18.08 19.63
C ALA A 137 -12.09 -19.23 18.93
N ALA A 138 -11.85 -20.46 19.40
CA ALA A 138 -12.66 -21.61 19.02
C ALA A 138 -14.06 -21.43 19.64
N GLY A 139 -15.05 -21.03 18.86
CA GLY A 139 -16.43 -20.87 19.32
C GLY A 139 -17.42 -21.10 18.19
N ASN A 140 -18.55 -21.74 18.51
CA ASN A 140 -19.73 -21.79 17.64
C ASN A 140 -20.54 -20.52 17.88
N ASP A 141 -20.12 -19.39 17.29
CA ASP A 141 -20.97 -18.19 17.32
C ASP A 141 -22.24 -18.46 16.51
N ALA A 142 -23.39 -18.22 17.14
CA ALA A 142 -24.71 -18.38 16.52
C ALA A 142 -24.89 -17.46 15.29
N ASN A 143 -24.06 -16.41 15.15
CA ASN A 143 -24.04 -15.51 14.01
C ASN A 143 -22.60 -15.30 13.50
N PRO A 144 -22.15 -16.11 12.53
CA PRO A 144 -20.80 -15.99 11.95
C PRO A 144 -20.50 -14.61 11.33
N TYR A 145 -21.52 -13.96 10.74
CA TYR A 145 -21.38 -12.62 10.16
C TYR A 145 -21.02 -11.58 11.22
N ALA A 146 -21.75 -11.58 12.34
CA ALA A 146 -21.48 -10.64 13.44
C ALA A 146 -20.13 -10.89 14.10
N SER A 147 -19.69 -12.15 14.17
CA SER A 147 -18.36 -12.52 14.66
C SER A 147 -17.26 -12.01 13.73
N ASP A 148 -17.37 -12.31 12.42
CA ASP A 148 -16.42 -11.82 11.41
C ASP A 148 -16.28 -10.30 11.47
N TYR A 149 -17.42 -9.59 11.49
CA TYR A 149 -17.44 -8.12 11.51
C TYR A 149 -16.81 -7.54 12.78
N ARG A 150 -17.07 -8.16 13.96
CA ARG A 150 -16.50 -7.74 15.24
C ARG A 150 -14.98 -7.91 15.27
N ASP A 151 -14.49 -9.09 14.84
CA ASP A 151 -13.07 -9.40 14.80
C ASP A 151 -12.31 -8.43 13.89
N ILE A 152 -12.84 -8.20 12.70
CA ILE A 152 -12.29 -7.24 11.74
C ILE A 152 -12.32 -5.82 12.30
N GLY A 153 -13.41 -5.44 12.96
CA GLY A 153 -13.56 -4.12 13.59
C GLY A 153 -12.47 -3.80 14.61
N VAL A 154 -12.06 -4.78 15.43
CA VAL A 154 -10.98 -4.61 16.41
C VAL A 154 -9.64 -4.38 15.71
N LEU A 155 -9.31 -5.20 14.71
CA LEU A 155 -8.04 -5.06 13.97
C LEU A 155 -8.02 -3.78 13.12
N LYS A 156 -9.15 -3.41 12.54
CA LYS A 156 -9.29 -2.15 11.79
C LYS A 156 -9.06 -0.94 12.71
N ALA A 157 -9.68 -0.91 13.89
CA ALA A 157 -9.48 0.16 14.85
C ALA A 157 -8.02 0.27 15.30
N LEU A 158 -7.32 -0.86 15.46
CA LEU A 158 -5.89 -0.90 15.78
C LEU A 158 -5.04 -0.33 14.63
N ALA A 159 -5.30 -0.75 13.39
CA ALA A 159 -4.62 -0.25 12.20
C ALA A 159 -4.78 1.26 12.03
N ASP A 160 -6.01 1.76 12.18
CA ASP A 160 -6.34 3.18 12.06
C ASP A 160 -5.70 4.03 13.17
N LYS A 161 -5.76 3.55 14.43
CA LYS A 161 -5.17 4.23 15.59
C LYS A 161 -3.68 4.47 15.41
N HIS A 162 -2.96 3.46 14.93
CA HIS A 162 -1.50 3.50 14.79
C HIS A 162 -1.03 3.88 13.39
N ARG A 163 -1.95 4.06 12.42
CA ARG A 163 -1.65 4.37 11.02
C ARG A 163 -0.68 3.38 10.39
N ILE A 164 -0.92 2.11 10.63
CA ILE A 164 -0.14 0.98 10.10
C ILE A 164 -0.97 0.14 9.14
N ALA A 165 -0.31 -0.64 8.31
CA ALA A 165 -0.94 -1.70 7.54
C ALA A 165 -0.98 -2.99 8.38
N ILE A 166 -2.15 -3.63 8.45
CA ILE A 166 -2.30 -4.99 9.00
C ILE A 166 -2.76 -5.88 7.86
N LEU A 167 -1.96 -6.88 7.48
CA LEU A 167 -2.27 -7.85 6.43
C LEU A 167 -2.63 -9.20 7.06
N LEU A 168 -3.87 -9.61 6.87
CA LEU A 168 -4.38 -10.89 7.34
C LEU A 168 -4.27 -11.94 6.25
N ILE A 169 -3.59 -13.04 6.53
CA ILE A 169 -3.58 -14.21 5.65
C ILE A 169 -4.81 -15.06 5.94
N HIS A 170 -5.52 -15.43 4.86
CA HIS A 170 -6.76 -16.19 4.99
C HIS A 170 -6.93 -17.25 3.88
N HIS A 171 -7.91 -18.11 4.01
CA HIS A 171 -8.20 -19.17 3.04
C HIS A 171 -9.38 -18.81 2.15
N LEU A 172 -9.40 -19.42 0.96
CA LEU A 172 -10.58 -19.40 0.08
C LEU A 172 -11.53 -20.53 0.46
N ARG A 173 -12.83 -20.30 0.26
CA ARG A 173 -13.82 -21.37 0.28
C ARG A 173 -13.62 -22.32 -0.92
N LYS A 174 -14.13 -23.55 -0.81
CA LYS A 174 -13.94 -24.56 -1.86
C LYS A 174 -14.82 -24.34 -3.10
N MET A 175 -15.87 -23.51 -3.00
CA MET A 175 -16.74 -23.18 -4.14
C MET A 175 -16.02 -22.23 -5.09
N ASN A 176 -16.06 -22.56 -6.39
CA ASN A 176 -15.61 -21.65 -7.43
C ASN A 176 -16.67 -20.57 -7.67
N ASP A 177 -16.20 -19.37 -7.95
CA ASP A 177 -17.01 -18.22 -8.33
C ASP A 177 -16.27 -17.51 -9.49
N ASP A 178 -17.02 -16.88 -10.38
CA ASP A 178 -16.43 -16.11 -11.48
C ASP A 178 -15.70 -14.88 -10.96
N ASP A 179 -16.23 -14.26 -9.90
CA ASP A 179 -15.53 -13.21 -9.17
C ASP A 179 -14.65 -13.82 -8.07
N PRO A 180 -13.30 -13.70 -8.18
CA PRO A 180 -12.37 -14.21 -7.18
C PRO A 180 -12.61 -13.65 -5.77
N MET A 181 -13.11 -12.44 -5.64
CA MET A 181 -13.39 -11.80 -4.33
C MET A 181 -14.50 -12.53 -3.58
N ASN A 182 -15.47 -13.09 -4.28
CA ASN A 182 -16.54 -13.91 -3.69
C ASN A 182 -16.03 -15.25 -3.15
N MET A 183 -14.82 -15.68 -3.49
CA MET A 183 -14.24 -16.93 -3.01
C MET A 183 -13.59 -16.80 -1.62
N ILE A 184 -13.44 -15.61 -1.08
CA ILE A 184 -12.90 -15.40 0.27
C ILE A 184 -13.76 -16.19 1.27
N SER A 185 -13.10 -17.04 2.09
CA SER A 185 -13.77 -17.84 3.11
C SER A 185 -14.36 -16.95 4.20
N GLY A 186 -15.47 -17.37 4.82
CA GLY A 186 -16.19 -16.57 5.80
C GLY A 186 -17.40 -15.88 5.17
N THR A 187 -17.87 -14.84 5.83
CA THR A 187 -19.01 -14.06 5.37
C THR A 187 -18.55 -12.86 4.53
N THR A 188 -19.48 -12.24 3.81
CA THR A 188 -19.25 -10.95 3.12
C THR A 188 -18.87 -9.83 4.11
N GLY A 189 -19.15 -10.01 5.41
CA GLY A 189 -18.71 -9.12 6.47
C GLY A 189 -17.18 -9.04 6.61
N LEU A 190 -16.48 -10.13 6.29
CA LEU A 190 -15.01 -10.16 6.33
C LEU A 190 -14.40 -9.27 5.25
N SER A 191 -14.71 -9.56 3.98
CA SER A 191 -14.16 -8.81 2.84
C SER A 191 -14.67 -7.37 2.74
N GLY A 192 -15.93 -7.12 3.18
CA GLY A 192 -16.53 -5.80 3.15
C GLY A 192 -16.01 -4.83 4.23
N ALA A 193 -15.48 -5.35 5.34
CA ALA A 193 -14.96 -4.54 6.44
C ALA A 193 -13.47 -4.23 6.33
N THR A 194 -12.73 -4.88 5.43
CA THR A 194 -11.33 -4.57 5.12
C THR A 194 -11.20 -3.40 4.14
N ASP A 195 -10.06 -2.71 4.16
CA ASP A 195 -9.76 -1.60 3.24
C ASP A 195 -9.34 -2.10 1.87
N SER A 196 -8.62 -3.24 1.81
CA SER A 196 -8.27 -3.89 0.55
C SER A 196 -8.31 -5.42 0.68
N ASN A 197 -8.62 -6.06 -0.43
CA ASN A 197 -8.64 -7.52 -0.55
C ASN A 197 -7.71 -7.94 -1.69
N PHE A 198 -6.90 -8.94 -1.40
CA PHE A 198 -5.98 -9.58 -2.33
C PHE A 198 -6.34 -11.07 -2.42
N VAL A 199 -6.55 -11.57 -3.63
CA VAL A 199 -6.86 -12.99 -3.87
C VAL A 199 -5.80 -13.59 -4.78
N LEU A 200 -4.98 -14.48 -4.22
CA LEU A 200 -4.01 -15.25 -5.01
C LEU A 200 -4.67 -16.52 -5.53
N ARG A 201 -4.78 -16.65 -6.87
CA ARG A 201 -5.45 -17.78 -7.54
C ARG A 201 -4.56 -18.36 -8.63
N LYS A 202 -4.41 -19.68 -8.64
CA LYS A 202 -3.80 -20.46 -9.75
C LYS A 202 -4.91 -21.01 -10.62
N SER A 203 -4.71 -21.05 -11.94
CA SER A 203 -5.62 -21.72 -12.88
C SER A 203 -5.61 -23.23 -12.62
N GLN A 204 -4.42 -23.82 -12.47
CA GLN A 204 -4.23 -25.23 -12.12
C GLN A 204 -3.20 -25.38 -11.01
N ARG A 205 -3.35 -26.42 -10.15
CA ARG A 205 -2.45 -26.65 -9.01
C ARG A 205 -0.98 -26.89 -9.40
N ARG A 206 -0.74 -27.42 -10.60
CA ARG A 206 0.61 -27.78 -11.08
C ARG A 206 1.34 -26.64 -11.78
N GLU A 207 0.63 -25.56 -12.09
CA GLU A 207 1.24 -24.39 -12.73
C GLU A 207 2.06 -23.59 -11.72
N ASN A 208 3.16 -23.00 -12.19
CA ASN A 208 3.93 -22.04 -11.41
C ASN A 208 3.31 -20.64 -11.49
N THR A 209 2.35 -20.41 -12.40
CA THR A 209 1.69 -19.13 -12.61
C THR A 209 0.46 -18.97 -11.72
N ALA A 210 0.21 -17.74 -11.30
CA ALA A 210 -0.96 -17.33 -10.54
C ALA A 210 -1.37 -15.92 -10.92
N THR A 211 -2.63 -15.55 -10.63
CA THR A 211 -3.08 -14.16 -10.67
C THR A 211 -3.33 -13.68 -9.25
N LEU A 212 -2.78 -12.52 -8.91
CA LEU A 212 -3.12 -11.80 -7.71
C LEU A 212 -4.13 -10.71 -8.06
N TYR A 213 -5.38 -10.94 -7.68
CA TYR A 213 -6.46 -9.97 -7.82
C TYR A 213 -6.42 -9.01 -6.63
N CYS A 214 -6.41 -7.70 -6.91
CA CYS A 214 -6.32 -6.66 -5.90
C CYS A 214 -7.51 -5.70 -6.03
N THR A 215 -8.15 -5.36 -4.93
CA THR A 215 -9.20 -4.34 -4.88
C THR A 215 -9.22 -3.66 -3.52
N GLY A 216 -9.52 -2.36 -3.47
CA GLY A 216 -9.55 -1.63 -2.21
C GLY A 216 -10.13 -0.23 -2.33
N ARG A 217 -10.21 0.45 -1.17
CA ARG A 217 -10.72 1.83 -1.09
C ARG A 217 -9.71 2.84 -1.63
N ASP A 218 -8.41 2.59 -1.40
CA ASP A 218 -7.30 3.48 -1.72
C ASP A 218 -6.42 2.96 -2.86
N ILE A 219 -6.73 1.79 -3.40
CA ILE A 219 -6.07 1.18 -4.55
C ILE A 219 -7.07 0.86 -5.67
N PRO A 220 -6.67 0.99 -6.95
CA PRO A 220 -7.52 0.57 -8.06
C PRO A 220 -7.68 -0.95 -8.10
N TYR A 221 -8.72 -1.41 -8.81
CA TYR A 221 -8.77 -2.82 -9.20
C TYR A 221 -7.58 -3.16 -10.09
N ARG A 222 -6.93 -4.29 -9.80
CA ARG A 222 -5.70 -4.71 -10.48
C ARG A 222 -5.61 -6.23 -10.51
N GLU A 223 -5.10 -6.75 -11.61
CA GLU A 223 -4.75 -8.17 -11.76
C GLU A 223 -3.27 -8.28 -12.09
N LEU A 224 -2.51 -8.84 -11.18
CA LEU A 224 -1.09 -9.08 -11.36
C LEU A 224 -0.88 -10.53 -11.76
N ALA A 225 -0.41 -10.77 -12.98
CA ALA A 225 0.02 -12.08 -13.40
C ALA A 225 1.40 -12.37 -12.79
N LEU A 226 1.50 -13.45 -12.04
CA LEU A 226 2.68 -13.82 -11.28
C LEU A 226 3.17 -15.22 -11.68
N GLU A 227 4.49 -15.42 -11.62
CA GLU A 227 5.14 -16.73 -11.73
C GLU A 227 5.96 -17.01 -10.48
N PHE A 228 5.77 -18.20 -9.88
CA PHE A 228 6.57 -18.63 -8.74
C PHE A 228 7.89 -19.19 -9.22
N ASP A 229 8.98 -18.52 -8.87
CA ASP A 229 10.31 -19.02 -9.08
C ASP A 229 10.66 -20.03 -7.98
N GLY A 230 10.94 -21.26 -8.38
CA GLY A 230 11.26 -22.35 -7.46
C GLY A 230 12.71 -22.34 -6.96
N GLU A 231 13.60 -21.56 -7.57
CA GLU A 231 14.99 -21.40 -7.14
C GLU A 231 15.10 -20.27 -6.11
N ASP A 232 14.56 -19.10 -6.45
CA ASP A 232 14.59 -17.91 -5.59
C ASP A 232 13.45 -17.89 -4.55
N HIS A 233 12.47 -18.78 -4.65
CA HIS A 233 11.27 -18.88 -3.79
C HIS A 233 10.44 -17.59 -3.74
N VAL A 234 10.44 -16.79 -4.80
CA VAL A 234 9.70 -15.54 -4.94
C VAL A 234 8.64 -15.61 -6.04
N TRP A 235 7.63 -14.77 -5.92
CA TRP A 235 6.68 -14.53 -7.00
C TRP A 235 7.21 -13.41 -7.90
N LYS A 236 7.55 -13.72 -9.15
CA LYS A 236 7.96 -12.75 -10.17
C LYS A 236 6.73 -12.17 -10.87
N LEU A 237 6.71 -10.86 -11.12
CA LEU A 237 5.65 -10.18 -11.85
C LEU A 237 5.86 -10.40 -13.34
N LEU A 238 4.86 -10.97 -14.02
CA LEU A 238 4.84 -11.14 -15.47
C LEU A 238 4.14 -9.97 -16.17
N SER A 239 2.99 -9.55 -15.63
CA SER A 239 2.24 -8.41 -16.15
C SER A 239 1.31 -7.82 -15.10
N ASP A 240 0.97 -6.55 -15.30
CA ASP A 240 -0.01 -5.80 -14.53
C ASP A 240 -1.08 -5.30 -15.51
N ASN A 241 -2.34 -5.68 -15.31
CA ASN A 241 -3.44 -5.25 -16.16
C ASN A 241 -4.02 -3.89 -15.76
N CYS A 242 -3.54 -3.33 -14.65
CA CYS A 242 -3.87 -1.94 -14.38
C CYS A 242 -3.34 -1.17 -15.58
N GLU A 243 -4.25 -0.75 -16.49
CA GLU A 243 -3.92 0.33 -17.40
C GLU A 243 -3.24 1.36 -16.54
N GLN A 244 -1.97 1.62 -16.81
CA GLN A 244 -1.29 2.74 -16.21
C GLN A 244 -2.20 3.92 -16.51
N THR A 245 -3.12 4.21 -15.60
CA THR A 245 -3.60 5.56 -15.46
C THR A 245 -2.29 6.28 -15.31
N GLU A 246 -1.82 6.83 -16.43
CA GLU A 246 -0.57 7.56 -16.54
C GLU A 246 -0.39 8.23 -15.20
N HIS A 247 0.68 7.86 -14.49
CA HIS A 247 0.96 8.58 -13.26
C HIS A 247 0.91 10.04 -13.67
N PRO A 248 -0.11 10.81 -13.28
CA PRO A 248 -0.33 12.14 -13.84
C PRO A 248 0.83 13.06 -13.54
N SER A 249 1.88 12.47 -13.08
CA SER A 249 2.73 13.16 -12.18
C SER A 249 4.07 13.50 -12.75
N GLU A 250 4.71 12.70 -13.55
CA GLU A 250 6.07 13.04 -13.95
C GLU A 250 6.10 14.39 -14.67
N ARG A 251 5.17 14.60 -15.60
CA ARG A 251 5.12 15.89 -16.31
C ARG A 251 4.58 17.03 -15.44
N ILE A 252 3.54 16.80 -14.65
CA ILE A 252 3.04 17.82 -13.70
C ILE A 252 4.07 18.08 -12.61
N LEU A 253 4.73 17.04 -12.07
CA LEU A 253 5.83 17.18 -11.12
C LEU A 253 6.98 17.98 -11.72
N PHE A 254 7.37 17.68 -12.95
CA PHE A 254 8.37 18.43 -13.68
C PHE A 254 7.98 19.90 -13.84
N LEU A 255 6.76 20.19 -14.34
CA LEU A 255 6.26 21.54 -14.54
C LEU A 255 6.16 22.34 -13.24
N LEU A 256 5.72 21.69 -12.13
CA LEU A 256 5.68 22.31 -10.82
C LEU A 256 7.09 22.56 -10.26
N SER A 257 8.02 21.65 -10.47
CA SER A 257 9.41 21.81 -10.07
C SER A 257 10.05 23.01 -10.81
N GLU A 258 9.81 23.13 -12.11
CA GLU A 258 10.26 24.27 -12.92
C GLU A 258 9.66 25.59 -12.46
N LEU A 259 8.35 25.60 -12.12
CA LEU A 259 7.70 26.78 -11.56
C LEU A 259 8.34 27.18 -10.23
N LEU A 260 8.59 26.20 -9.35
CA LEU A 260 9.15 26.45 -8.02
C LEU A 260 10.66 26.75 -8.03
N ARG A 261 11.40 26.44 -9.09
CA ARG A 261 12.76 26.97 -9.30
C ARG A 261 12.76 28.47 -9.50
N ARG A 262 11.75 29.00 -10.18
CA ARG A 262 11.63 30.45 -10.46
C ARG A 262 10.96 31.21 -9.31
N GLN A 263 10.04 30.55 -8.61
CA GLN A 263 9.26 31.12 -7.50
C GLN A 263 9.15 30.07 -6.38
N PRO A 264 10.10 30.05 -5.40
CA PRO A 264 10.22 28.99 -4.39
C PRO A 264 8.97 28.74 -3.54
N GLU A 265 8.10 29.73 -3.44
CA GLU A 265 6.80 29.61 -2.78
C GLU A 265 5.71 30.27 -3.61
N ILE A 266 4.60 29.55 -3.81
CA ILE A 266 3.43 30.06 -4.53
C ILE A 266 2.15 29.62 -3.84
N SER A 267 1.18 30.51 -3.77
CA SER A 267 -0.13 30.27 -3.17
C SER A 267 -1.17 30.87 -4.09
N ALA A 268 -1.90 30.02 -4.82
CA ALA A 268 -2.88 30.48 -5.80
C ALA A 268 -4.01 29.44 -6.00
N PRO A 269 -5.17 29.86 -6.55
CA PRO A 269 -6.21 28.93 -6.98
C PRO A 269 -5.69 27.94 -8.05
N ALA A 270 -6.29 26.75 -8.10
CA ALA A 270 -5.90 25.71 -9.07
C ALA A 270 -5.91 26.22 -10.52
N LYS A 271 -6.87 27.07 -10.89
CA LYS A 271 -6.96 27.69 -12.21
C LYS A 271 -5.71 28.52 -12.55
N VAL A 272 -5.29 29.38 -11.63
CA VAL A 272 -4.14 30.26 -11.82
C VAL A 272 -2.82 29.46 -11.88
N LEU A 273 -2.71 28.41 -11.07
CA LEU A 273 -1.54 27.52 -11.10
C LEU A 273 -1.47 26.77 -12.43
N LEU A 274 -2.60 26.25 -12.88
CA LEU A 274 -2.69 25.51 -14.15
C LEU A 274 -2.32 26.40 -15.34
N GLU A 275 -2.85 27.64 -15.39
CA GLU A 275 -2.51 28.63 -16.42
C GLU A 275 -0.99 28.97 -16.44
N LYS A 276 -0.33 28.91 -15.26
CA LYS A 276 1.12 29.16 -15.17
C LYS A 276 1.99 28.00 -15.67
N ILE A 277 1.56 26.75 -15.43
CA ILE A 277 2.35 25.57 -15.78
C ILE A 277 1.98 25.01 -17.16
N ASP A 278 0.76 25.24 -17.61
CA ASP A 278 0.24 24.76 -18.90
C ASP A 278 -0.62 25.85 -19.56
N PRO A 279 -0.01 26.98 -20.00
CA PRO A 279 -0.76 28.08 -20.62
C PRO A 279 -1.40 27.71 -21.95
N ALA A 280 -0.90 26.67 -22.62
CA ALA A 280 -1.42 26.22 -23.91
C ALA A 280 -2.54 25.17 -23.76
N GLY A 281 -2.82 24.68 -22.54
CA GLY A 281 -3.79 23.61 -22.29
C GLY A 281 -3.39 22.26 -22.91
N ALA A 282 -2.09 22.02 -23.11
CA ALA A 282 -1.56 20.82 -23.74
C ALA A 282 -1.85 19.55 -22.93
N GLU A 283 -1.96 19.67 -21.62
CA GLU A 283 -2.26 18.55 -20.71
C GLU A 283 -3.76 18.22 -20.63
N GLY A 284 -4.64 19.01 -21.26
CA GLY A 284 -6.09 18.79 -21.26
C GLY A 284 -6.74 18.80 -19.88
N LEU A 285 -6.10 19.43 -18.88
CA LEU A 285 -6.55 19.44 -17.49
C LEU A 285 -7.57 20.54 -17.22
N THR A 286 -8.60 20.19 -16.46
CA THR A 286 -9.47 21.18 -15.82
C THR A 286 -8.88 21.58 -14.45
N PRO A 287 -9.20 22.77 -13.91
CA PRO A 287 -8.76 23.16 -12.57
C PRO A 287 -9.13 22.17 -11.48
N ASN A 288 -10.30 21.52 -11.60
CA ASN A 288 -10.74 20.49 -10.66
C ASN A 288 -9.91 19.21 -10.79
N SER A 289 -9.66 18.72 -11.99
CA SER A 289 -8.83 17.53 -12.22
C SER A 289 -7.38 17.78 -11.80
N PHE A 290 -6.84 18.97 -12.07
CA PHE A 290 -5.52 19.38 -11.62
C PHE A 290 -5.41 19.41 -10.07
N SER A 291 -6.37 20.04 -9.39
CA SER A 291 -6.43 20.07 -7.91
C SER A 291 -6.50 18.65 -7.33
N HIS A 292 -7.29 17.76 -7.94
CA HIS A 292 -7.41 16.38 -7.54
C HIS A 292 -6.09 15.60 -7.74
N ARG A 293 -5.42 15.81 -8.88
CA ARG A 293 -4.11 15.20 -9.17
C ARG A 293 -3.04 15.66 -8.17
N ILE A 294 -2.95 16.97 -7.88
CA ILE A 294 -2.00 17.46 -6.85
C ILE A 294 -2.25 16.79 -5.50
N ARG A 295 -3.51 16.63 -5.08
CA ARG A 295 -3.85 15.95 -3.82
C ARG A 295 -3.39 14.50 -3.78
N LYS A 296 -3.56 13.77 -4.88
CA LYS A 296 -3.08 12.39 -5.00
C LYS A 296 -1.54 12.30 -5.05
N SER A 297 -0.88 13.34 -5.52
CA SER A 297 0.58 13.38 -5.71
C SER A 297 1.34 14.03 -4.55
N VAL A 298 0.69 14.36 -3.42
CA VAL A 298 1.33 15.08 -2.28
C VAL A 298 2.60 14.36 -1.81
N ASP A 299 2.58 13.03 -1.73
CA ASP A 299 3.75 12.25 -1.32
C ASP A 299 4.85 12.26 -2.37
N ALA A 300 4.50 12.18 -3.66
CA ALA A 300 5.45 12.27 -4.74
C ALA A 300 6.08 13.68 -4.80
N LEU A 301 5.27 14.73 -4.61
CA LEU A 301 5.74 16.11 -4.50
C LEU A 301 6.69 16.29 -3.32
N ARG A 302 6.35 15.75 -2.16
CA ARG A 302 7.20 15.82 -0.96
C ARG A 302 8.54 15.11 -1.16
N ARG A 303 8.56 13.95 -1.84
CA ARG A 303 9.81 13.24 -2.22
C ARG A 303 10.71 14.09 -3.14
N ASN A 304 10.10 14.94 -3.95
CA ASN A 304 10.81 15.89 -4.82
C ASN A 304 11.08 17.24 -4.15
N GLY A 305 11.02 17.31 -2.81
CA GLY A 305 11.30 18.52 -2.04
C GLY A 305 10.22 19.61 -2.16
N ILE A 306 8.99 19.25 -2.57
CA ILE A 306 7.88 20.19 -2.69
C ILE A 306 6.85 19.93 -1.59
N THR A 307 6.69 20.87 -0.69
CA THR A 307 5.64 20.83 0.34
C THR A 307 4.35 21.39 -0.24
N VAL A 308 3.23 20.67 -0.03
CA VAL A 308 1.90 21.07 -0.49
C VAL A 308 0.99 21.28 0.71
N SER A 309 0.26 22.38 0.73
CA SER A 309 -0.84 22.59 1.67
C SER A 309 -2.02 23.29 0.97
N PHE A 310 -3.20 23.15 1.55
CA PHE A 310 -4.43 23.72 1.00
C PHE A 310 -5.02 24.67 2.03
N ARG A 311 -5.42 25.89 1.62
CA ARG A 311 -6.07 26.86 2.49
C ARG A 311 -7.18 27.60 1.76
N LYS A 312 -8.10 28.20 2.50
CA LYS A 312 -9.11 29.12 1.96
C LYS A 312 -8.74 30.56 2.33
N SER A 313 -8.83 31.47 1.39
CA SER A 313 -8.62 32.90 1.61
C SER A 313 -9.56 33.70 0.70
N ASN A 314 -10.30 34.65 1.27
CA ASN A 314 -11.26 35.52 0.56
C ASN A 314 -12.28 34.74 -0.33
N GLY A 315 -12.71 33.57 0.13
CA GLY A 315 -13.65 32.72 -0.64
C GLY A 315 -12.98 31.77 -1.64
N ASP A 316 -11.73 32.01 -2.02
CA ASP A 316 -10.98 31.17 -2.94
C ASP A 316 -10.23 30.05 -2.22
N ARG A 317 -10.18 28.87 -2.87
CA ARG A 317 -9.36 27.72 -2.44
C ARG A 317 -7.98 27.83 -3.05
N LEU A 318 -6.99 28.01 -2.19
CA LEU A 318 -5.60 28.15 -2.59
C LEU A 318 -4.85 26.82 -2.40
N ILE A 319 -4.05 26.48 -3.40
CA ILE A 319 -3.01 25.46 -3.31
C ILE A 319 -1.72 26.21 -3.00
N CYS A 320 -1.09 25.87 -1.87
CA CYS A 320 0.16 26.45 -1.43
C CYS A 320 1.26 25.43 -1.68
N LEU A 321 2.21 25.79 -2.51
CA LEU A 321 3.37 24.98 -2.89
C LEU A 321 4.63 25.70 -2.40
N LYS A 322 5.53 24.98 -1.76
CA LYS A 322 6.80 25.50 -1.27
C LYS A 322 7.92 24.49 -1.52
N ARG A 323 9.02 24.95 -2.10
CA ARG A 323 10.24 24.17 -2.23
C ARG A 323 10.94 24.08 -0.87
N ALA A 324 11.37 22.90 -0.43
CA ALA A 324 12.17 22.74 0.79
C ALA A 324 13.56 23.34 0.55
N ASP A 325 14.03 24.16 1.47
CA ASP A 325 15.37 24.73 1.42
C ASP A 325 16.38 23.61 1.64
N GLY A 326 17.33 23.42 0.70
CA GLY A 326 18.48 22.50 0.86
C GLY A 326 18.52 21.28 -0.07
N VAL A 327 17.66 21.20 -1.09
CA VAL A 327 17.84 20.22 -2.17
C VAL A 327 18.59 20.91 -3.31
N ASP A 328 19.93 20.89 -3.22
CA ASP A 328 20.77 21.24 -4.35
C ASP A 328 20.54 20.27 -5.52
N ASP A 329 20.59 20.80 -6.73
CA ASP A 329 20.41 20.13 -8.00
C ASP A 329 20.84 18.65 -8.00
N LEU A 330 19.87 17.75 -7.97
CA LEU A 330 20.12 16.42 -8.48
C LEU A 330 20.42 16.56 -9.98
N THR A 331 21.69 16.44 -10.25
CA THR A 331 22.33 16.49 -11.56
C THR A 331 21.54 15.70 -12.60
N THR A 332 21.34 16.35 -13.71
CA THR A 332 20.79 15.86 -14.99
C THR A 332 21.62 14.72 -15.63
N GLU A 333 22.23 13.84 -14.86
CA GLU A 333 23.16 12.82 -15.39
C GLU A 333 22.54 11.42 -15.60
N ASN A 334 21.23 11.24 -15.38
CA ASN A 334 20.58 9.95 -15.64
C ASN A 334 19.37 10.02 -16.59
N ILE A 335 19.30 11.03 -17.46
CA ILE A 335 18.45 10.93 -18.64
C ILE A 335 19.29 10.30 -19.75
N VAL A 336 19.23 8.99 -19.87
CA VAL A 336 19.70 8.28 -21.07
C VAL A 336 18.81 8.76 -22.23
N THR A 337 19.29 9.72 -22.99
CA THR A 337 18.73 10.05 -24.29
C THR A 337 18.96 8.84 -25.18
N ILE A 338 17.90 8.09 -25.44
CA ILE A 338 17.89 7.05 -26.46
C ILE A 338 17.95 7.78 -27.80
N ASP A 339 19.11 7.70 -28.46
CA ASP A 339 19.27 8.15 -29.84
C ASP A 339 18.42 7.23 -30.73
N PRO A 340 17.41 7.75 -31.44
CA PRO A 340 16.52 6.94 -32.27
C PRO A 340 17.24 6.26 -33.43
N ASP A 341 18.45 6.67 -33.79
CA ASP A 341 19.21 6.14 -34.93
C ASP A 341 20.28 5.09 -34.52
N ASN A 342 20.44 4.77 -33.22
CA ASN A 342 21.46 3.80 -32.80
C ASN A 342 21.02 2.98 -31.55
N PRO A 343 20.21 1.90 -31.72
CA PRO A 343 19.81 1.06 -30.61
C PRO A 343 21.00 0.27 -30.05
N PRO A 344 21.11 0.08 -28.71
CA PRO A 344 22.21 -0.68 -28.11
C PRO A 344 22.16 -2.15 -28.52
N CYS A 345 23.24 -2.65 -29.12
CA CYS A 345 23.46 -4.08 -29.37
C CYS A 345 23.66 -4.81 -28.05
N PHE A 346 22.71 -5.66 -27.67
CA PHE A 346 22.93 -6.69 -26.64
C PHE A 346 23.73 -7.83 -27.30
N GLY A 347 25.00 -7.92 -26.98
CA GLY A 347 25.86 -9.06 -27.35
C GLY A 347 25.50 -10.32 -26.55
N VAL A 348 25.57 -11.44 -27.22
CA VAL A 348 25.32 -12.85 -26.88
C VAL A 348 25.87 -13.28 -25.53
#